data_ab42b0c9b46d3f5ec2eb1a54352abc08
#
_entry.id   ab42b0c9b46d3f5ec2eb1a54352abc08
#
_cell.length_a   1.000
_cell.length_b   1.000
_cell.length_c   1.000
_cell.angle_alpha   90.00
_cell.angle_beta   90.00
_cell.angle_gamma   90.00
#
_symmetry.space_group_name_H-M   'P 1'
#
loop_
_entity.id
_entity.type
_entity.pdbx_description
1 polymer ?
#
loop_
_entity_poly.entity_id
_entity_poly.type
_entity_poly.pdbx_seq_one_letter_code
_entity_poly.pdbx_strand_id
1 'polypeptide(L)'
;MHENETQNLSKEAALEALLFHYGEPINVKNATKLLNLKKEECEKIIYEYEKKLKENPERGLTLLKKEDKIQLVTKPELREIAQKLIEEEFKQELSPASLETLTIIAYLGPIPRSTIDYIRGVNSSFILRNLYLRGLVERNIEEGKGNLYYYQTSFDFLKHMGLTKQEELPEYQKYKNVLESFEIQTQQESI
;
A
#
# COMPACT_ATOMS: atom_id res chain seq x y z
N MET A 1 8.17 -5.83 -30.58
CA MET A 1 8.46 -7.27 -30.47
C MET A 1 8.74 -7.64 -29.02
N HIS A 2 7.74 -7.55 -28.11
CA HIS A 2 7.89 -7.96 -26.69
C HIS A 2 6.59 -8.57 -26.13
N GLU A 3 5.76 -9.21 -26.96
CA GLU A 3 4.45 -9.75 -26.51
C GLU A 3 4.44 -11.25 -26.12
N ASN A 4 5.57 -11.97 -26.14
CA ASN A 4 5.52 -13.44 -26.04
C ASN A 4 6.25 -14.09 -24.85
N GLU A 5 6.82 -13.37 -23.89
CA GLU A 5 7.51 -14.00 -22.76
C GLU A 5 6.66 -14.17 -21.48
N THR A 6 5.52 -13.52 -21.38
CA THR A 6 4.61 -13.65 -20.22
C THR A 6 3.67 -14.86 -20.26
N GLN A 7 3.65 -15.63 -21.35
CA GLN A 7 2.72 -16.74 -21.54
C GLN A 7 2.98 -18.01 -20.72
N ASN A 8 4.07 -18.08 -19.94
CA ASN A 8 4.44 -19.30 -19.19
C ASN A 8 4.34 -19.20 -17.67
N LEU A 9 3.87 -18.06 -17.13
CA LEU A 9 3.67 -17.92 -15.70
C LEU A 9 2.34 -18.52 -15.27
N SER A 10 2.36 -19.35 -14.20
CA SER A 10 1.13 -19.91 -13.66
C SER A 10 0.22 -18.79 -13.12
N LYS A 11 -1.10 -19.00 -13.19
CA LYS A 11 -2.08 -18.05 -12.62
C LYS A 11 -1.89 -17.82 -11.12
N GLU A 12 -1.34 -18.83 -10.44
CA GLU A 12 -0.95 -18.75 -9.02
C GLU A 12 0.23 -17.78 -8.83
N ALA A 13 1.27 -17.86 -9.68
CA ALA A 13 2.39 -16.92 -9.66
C ALA A 13 1.95 -15.48 -9.96
N ALA A 14 0.99 -15.30 -10.86
CA ALA A 14 0.40 -13.99 -11.14
C ALA A 14 -0.37 -13.44 -9.92
N LEU A 15 -1.13 -14.30 -9.20
CA LEU A 15 -1.80 -13.92 -7.95
C LEU A 15 -0.77 -13.54 -6.86
N GLU A 16 0.30 -14.33 -6.69
CA GLU A 16 1.37 -14.05 -5.74
C GLU A 16 2.01 -12.68 -6.03
N ALA A 17 2.39 -12.44 -7.28
CA ALA A 17 2.99 -11.18 -7.71
C ALA A 17 2.05 -9.99 -7.48
N LEU A 18 0.76 -10.14 -7.79
CA LEU A 18 -0.26 -9.12 -7.54
C LEU A 18 -0.34 -8.79 -6.05
N LEU A 19 -0.46 -9.80 -5.19
CA LEU A 19 -0.60 -9.61 -3.75
C LEU A 19 0.66 -9.00 -3.12
N PHE A 20 1.83 -9.42 -3.59
CA PHE A 20 3.11 -8.87 -3.15
C PHE A 20 3.24 -7.39 -3.56
N HIS A 21 2.97 -7.08 -4.82
CA HIS A 21 3.03 -5.70 -5.31
C HIS A 21 1.99 -4.79 -4.64
N TYR A 22 0.78 -5.32 -4.41
CA TYR A 22 -0.28 -4.55 -3.78
C TYR A 22 0.04 -4.22 -2.31
N GLY A 23 0.63 -5.16 -1.55
CA GLY A 23 1.12 -4.96 -0.18
C GLY A 23 0.04 -4.67 0.88
N GLU A 24 -1.21 -4.46 0.48
CA GLU A 24 -2.38 -4.14 1.30
C GLU A 24 -3.53 -5.12 1.04
N PRO A 25 -4.60 -5.15 1.89
CA PRO A 25 -5.76 -5.97 1.62
C PRO A 25 -6.43 -5.60 0.30
N ILE A 26 -6.49 -6.52 -0.65
CA ILE A 26 -7.18 -6.36 -1.93
C ILE A 26 -8.51 -7.11 -1.92
N ASN A 27 -9.55 -6.50 -2.47
CA ASN A 27 -10.83 -7.16 -2.67
C ASN A 27 -10.73 -8.25 -3.73
N VAL A 28 -11.29 -9.44 -3.48
CA VAL A 28 -11.24 -10.59 -4.40
C VAL A 28 -11.79 -10.21 -5.77
N LYS A 29 -12.85 -9.39 -5.83
CA LYS A 29 -13.41 -8.90 -7.11
C LYS A 29 -12.39 -8.09 -7.91
N ASN A 30 -11.61 -7.24 -7.24
CA ASN A 30 -10.57 -6.45 -7.88
C ASN A 30 -9.41 -7.34 -8.36
N ALA A 31 -8.98 -8.30 -7.54
CA ALA A 31 -7.97 -9.29 -7.93
C ALA A 31 -8.41 -10.09 -9.15
N THR A 32 -9.67 -10.56 -9.19
CA THR A 32 -10.28 -11.26 -10.33
C THR A 32 -10.22 -10.43 -11.60
N LYS A 33 -10.56 -9.12 -11.50
CA LYS A 33 -10.53 -8.21 -12.65
C LYS A 33 -9.09 -7.98 -13.14
N LEU A 34 -8.15 -7.72 -12.24
CA LEU A 34 -6.74 -7.45 -12.60
C LEU A 34 -6.05 -8.67 -13.22
N LEU A 35 -6.38 -9.88 -12.74
CA LEU A 35 -5.85 -11.13 -13.27
C LEU A 35 -6.60 -11.62 -14.52
N ASN A 36 -7.65 -10.91 -14.94
CA ASN A 36 -8.51 -11.30 -16.08
C ASN A 36 -9.03 -12.75 -15.97
N LEU A 37 -9.50 -13.12 -14.78
CA LEU A 37 -10.02 -14.46 -14.47
C LEU A 37 -11.54 -14.43 -14.28
N LYS A 38 -12.18 -15.62 -14.36
CA LYS A 38 -13.55 -15.80 -13.88
C LYS A 38 -13.53 -15.89 -12.35
N LYS A 39 -14.63 -15.51 -11.70
CA LYS A 39 -14.73 -15.47 -10.23
C LYS A 39 -14.43 -16.83 -9.60
N GLU A 40 -15.06 -17.89 -10.09
CA GLU A 40 -14.90 -19.24 -9.57
C GLU A 40 -13.46 -19.76 -9.72
N GLU A 41 -12.82 -19.39 -10.82
CA GLU A 41 -11.42 -19.74 -11.10
C GLU A 41 -10.48 -19.01 -10.13
N CYS A 42 -10.70 -17.71 -9.93
CA CYS A 42 -9.90 -16.90 -9.00
C CYS A 42 -10.04 -17.43 -7.56
N GLU A 43 -11.25 -17.73 -7.11
CA GLU A 43 -11.51 -18.30 -5.79
C GLU A 43 -10.82 -19.66 -5.60
N LYS A 44 -10.81 -20.50 -6.63
CA LYS A 44 -10.10 -21.78 -6.62
C LYS A 44 -8.59 -21.59 -6.48
N ILE A 45 -8.00 -20.68 -7.27
CA ILE A 45 -6.56 -20.38 -7.20
C ILE A 45 -6.19 -19.83 -5.82
N ILE A 46 -6.99 -18.92 -5.28
CA ILE A 46 -6.80 -18.36 -3.93
C ILE A 46 -6.80 -19.47 -2.88
N TYR A 47 -7.75 -20.39 -2.95
CA TYR A 47 -7.85 -21.52 -2.02
C TYR A 47 -6.63 -22.46 -2.12
N GLU A 48 -6.24 -22.84 -3.35
CA GLU A 48 -5.09 -23.73 -3.56
C GLU A 48 -3.78 -23.08 -3.12
N TYR A 49 -3.60 -21.79 -3.40
CA TYR A 49 -2.42 -21.04 -3.01
C TYR A 49 -2.33 -20.88 -1.48
N GLU A 50 -3.45 -20.54 -0.82
CA GLU A 50 -3.52 -20.49 0.65
C GLU A 50 -3.10 -21.82 1.28
N LYS A 51 -3.64 -22.93 0.77
CA LYS A 51 -3.32 -24.29 1.24
C LYS A 51 -1.83 -24.59 1.10
N LYS A 52 -1.24 -24.34 -0.08
CA LYS A 52 0.19 -24.52 -0.35
C LYS A 52 1.07 -23.70 0.60
N LEU A 53 0.74 -22.44 0.83
CA LEU A 53 1.49 -21.61 1.75
C LEU A 53 1.41 -22.11 3.19
N LYS A 54 0.22 -22.53 3.62
CA LYS A 54 -0.02 -23.03 4.99
C LYS A 54 0.69 -24.36 5.26
N GLU A 55 0.64 -25.29 4.31
CA GLU A 55 1.18 -26.64 4.46
C GLU A 55 2.69 -26.72 4.26
N ASN A 56 3.31 -25.74 3.58
CA ASN A 56 4.74 -25.74 3.34
C ASN A 56 5.51 -25.06 4.48
N PRO A 57 6.29 -25.77 5.30
CA PRO A 57 7.05 -25.19 6.40
C PRO A 57 8.23 -24.30 5.93
N GLU A 58 8.65 -24.44 4.69
CA GLU A 58 9.74 -23.62 4.11
C GLU A 58 9.27 -22.25 3.67
N ARG A 59 7.96 -21.97 3.68
CA ARG A 59 7.38 -20.69 3.33
C ARG A 59 7.08 -19.86 4.57
N GLY A 60 7.60 -18.63 4.60
CA GLY A 60 7.35 -17.69 5.70
C GLY A 60 6.08 -16.85 5.53
N LEU A 61 5.38 -16.97 4.39
CA LEU A 61 4.18 -16.21 4.07
C LEU A 61 2.92 -17.06 4.15
N THR A 62 1.78 -16.42 4.37
CA THR A 62 0.45 -17.01 4.32
C THR A 62 -0.56 -16.00 3.79
N LEU A 63 -1.77 -16.45 3.44
CA LEU A 63 -2.88 -15.57 3.08
C LEU A 63 -3.74 -15.26 4.31
N LEU A 64 -3.93 -13.97 4.57
CA LEU A 64 -4.95 -13.47 5.48
C LEU A 64 -6.21 -13.19 4.67
N LYS A 65 -7.33 -13.75 5.11
CA LYS A 65 -8.66 -13.51 4.54
C LYS A 65 -9.57 -12.90 5.58
N LYS A 66 -10.24 -11.83 5.20
CA LYS A 66 -11.29 -11.21 6.01
C LYS A 66 -12.38 -10.71 5.09
N GLU A 67 -13.60 -11.22 5.26
CA GLU A 67 -14.73 -10.93 4.38
C GLU A 67 -14.38 -11.25 2.91
N ASP A 68 -14.46 -10.27 2.04
CA ASP A 68 -14.14 -10.35 0.61
C ASP A 68 -12.71 -9.88 0.26
N LYS A 69 -11.86 -9.66 1.28
CA LYS A 69 -10.49 -9.17 1.10
C LYS A 69 -9.45 -10.24 1.41
N ILE A 70 -8.36 -10.20 0.67
CA ILE A 70 -7.19 -11.06 0.83
C ILE A 70 -5.91 -10.22 0.91
N GLN A 71 -4.95 -10.70 1.67
CA GLN A 71 -3.62 -10.08 1.78
C GLN A 71 -2.55 -11.15 2.00
N LEU A 72 -1.39 -11.00 1.38
CA LEU A 72 -0.21 -11.79 1.68
C LEU A 72 0.47 -11.22 2.92
N VAL A 73 0.67 -12.06 3.94
CA VAL A 73 1.24 -11.67 5.23
C VAL A 73 2.27 -12.69 5.69
N THR A 74 3.12 -12.34 6.64
CA THR A 74 4.02 -13.28 7.33
C THR A 74 3.23 -14.26 8.19
N LYS A 75 3.68 -15.51 8.25
CA LYS A 75 3.09 -16.52 9.15
C LYS A 75 3.17 -16.07 10.61
N PRO A 76 2.14 -16.36 11.44
CA PRO A 76 2.13 -16.00 12.87
C PRO A 76 3.34 -16.54 13.63
N GLU A 77 3.86 -17.69 13.25
CA GLU A 77 5.03 -18.34 13.86
C GLU A 77 6.32 -17.51 13.72
N LEU A 78 6.36 -16.59 12.75
CA LEU A 78 7.49 -15.68 12.50
C LEU A 78 7.30 -14.29 13.13
N ARG A 79 6.33 -14.17 14.05
CA ARG A 79 5.98 -12.88 14.70
C ARG A 79 7.19 -12.22 15.37
N GLU A 80 8.03 -12.99 16.04
CA GLU A 80 9.20 -12.45 16.74
C GLU A 80 10.20 -11.79 15.79
N ILE A 81 10.41 -12.38 14.59
CA ILE A 81 11.28 -11.80 13.57
C ILE A 81 10.70 -10.48 13.06
N ALA A 82 9.39 -10.48 12.75
CA ALA A 82 8.70 -9.27 12.30
C ALA A 82 8.71 -8.17 13.36
N GLN A 83 8.55 -8.53 14.64
CA GLN A 83 8.57 -7.58 15.75
C GLN A 83 9.97 -6.97 15.94
N LYS A 84 11.04 -7.77 15.91
CA LYS A 84 12.42 -7.26 15.99
C LYS A 84 12.73 -6.27 14.87
N LEU A 85 12.32 -6.58 13.64
CA LEU A 85 12.51 -5.69 12.49
C LEU A 85 11.80 -4.34 12.72
N ILE A 86 10.55 -4.38 13.20
CA ILE A 86 9.78 -3.17 13.51
C ILE A 86 10.47 -2.36 14.61
N GLU A 87 10.93 -3.01 15.69
CA GLU A 87 11.63 -2.33 16.79
C GLU A 87 12.95 -1.68 16.33
N GLU A 88 13.69 -2.33 15.45
CA GLU A 88 14.92 -1.75 14.85
C GLU A 88 14.60 -0.56 13.96
N GLU A 89 13.56 -0.65 13.13
CA GLU A 89 13.12 0.45 12.28
C GLU A 89 12.65 1.66 13.12
N PHE A 90 11.96 1.43 14.23
CA PHE A 90 11.51 2.51 15.12
C PHE A 90 12.67 3.28 15.79
N LYS A 91 13.82 2.65 15.97
CA LYS A 91 15.03 3.28 16.54
C LYS A 91 15.77 4.14 15.53
N GLN A 92 15.54 3.93 14.23
CA GLN A 92 16.22 4.68 13.19
C GLN A 92 15.49 6.00 12.87
N GLU A 93 16.25 7.00 12.45
CA GLU A 93 15.69 8.21 11.85
C GLU A 93 14.92 7.86 10.57
N LEU A 94 13.99 8.74 10.19
CA LEU A 94 13.28 8.56 8.93
C LEU A 94 14.25 8.63 7.76
N SER A 95 14.21 7.63 6.87
CA SER A 95 14.98 7.67 5.63
C SER A 95 14.55 8.84 4.73
N PRO A 96 15.40 9.31 3.82
CA PRO A 96 15.02 10.34 2.85
C PRO A 96 13.73 10.00 2.10
N ALA A 97 13.56 8.74 1.69
CA ALA A 97 12.35 8.25 1.03
C ALA A 97 11.11 8.31 1.94
N SER A 98 11.27 8.06 3.25
CA SER A 98 10.18 8.20 4.22
C SER A 98 9.80 9.66 4.46
N LEU A 99 10.80 10.56 4.52
CA LEU A 99 10.58 11.99 4.64
C LEU A 99 9.86 12.56 3.41
N GLU A 100 10.28 12.17 2.22
CA GLU A 100 9.61 12.53 0.95
C GLU A 100 8.14 12.09 0.97
N THR A 101 7.87 10.83 1.31
CA THR A 101 6.49 10.30 1.37
C THR A 101 5.65 11.02 2.41
N LEU A 102 6.22 11.26 3.60
CA LEU A 102 5.55 11.99 4.68
C LEU A 102 5.24 13.43 4.26
N THR A 103 6.16 14.08 3.53
CA THR A 103 5.95 15.43 2.98
C THR A 103 4.80 15.46 1.99
N ILE A 104 4.74 14.52 1.06
CA ILE A 104 3.61 14.41 0.11
C ILE A 104 2.28 14.31 0.87
N ILE A 105 2.21 13.45 1.88
CA ILE A 105 1.00 13.28 2.69
C ILE A 105 0.68 14.55 3.50
N ALA A 106 1.70 15.21 4.03
CA ALA A 106 1.53 16.41 4.85
C ALA A 106 0.99 17.60 4.05
N TYR A 107 1.28 17.70 2.77
CA TYR A 107 0.81 18.82 1.93
C TYR A 107 -0.43 18.47 1.10
N LEU A 108 -0.66 17.19 0.77
CA LEU A 108 -1.78 16.76 -0.09
C LEU A 108 -2.84 15.91 0.60
N GLY A 109 -2.57 15.43 1.81
CA GLY A 109 -3.54 14.57 2.52
C GLY A 109 -4.90 15.24 2.79
N PRO A 110 -5.98 14.46 2.75
CA PRO A 110 -6.02 13.01 2.53
C PRO A 110 -5.80 12.59 1.07
N ILE A 111 -4.88 11.65 0.82
CA ILE A 111 -4.43 11.24 -0.52
C ILE A 111 -4.38 9.71 -0.64
N PRO A 112 -4.82 9.08 -1.75
CA PRO A 112 -4.72 7.64 -1.94
C PRO A 112 -3.30 7.21 -2.29
N ARG A 113 -2.95 5.96 -1.97
CA ARG A 113 -1.62 5.41 -2.27
C ARG A 113 -1.26 5.52 -3.75
N SER A 114 -2.19 5.27 -4.65
CA SER A 114 -1.93 5.34 -6.10
C SER A 114 -1.36 6.69 -6.53
N THR A 115 -1.86 7.77 -5.96
CA THR A 115 -1.35 9.12 -6.24
C THR A 115 0.04 9.33 -5.61
N ILE A 116 0.27 8.81 -4.39
CA ILE A 116 1.60 8.85 -3.76
C ILE A 116 2.62 8.08 -4.61
N ASP A 117 2.29 6.85 -5.04
CA ASP A 117 3.14 6.03 -5.89
C ASP A 117 3.44 6.72 -7.22
N TYR A 118 2.44 7.39 -7.81
CA TYR A 118 2.61 8.16 -9.04
C TYR A 118 3.59 9.33 -8.86
N ILE A 119 3.39 10.16 -7.83
CA ILE A 119 4.27 11.32 -7.57
C ILE A 119 5.71 10.85 -7.31
N ARG A 120 5.88 9.74 -6.60
CA ARG A 120 7.19 9.19 -6.28
C ARG A 120 7.84 8.36 -7.39
N GLY A 121 7.05 7.91 -8.37
CA GLY A 121 7.50 7.01 -9.43
C GLY A 121 7.83 5.57 -8.98
N VAL A 122 7.52 5.21 -7.72
CA VAL A 122 7.81 3.90 -7.12
C VAL A 122 6.73 3.47 -6.14
N ASN A 123 6.65 2.16 -5.86
CA ASN A 123 5.71 1.61 -4.88
C ASN A 123 6.06 2.08 -3.46
N SER A 124 5.11 2.71 -2.79
CA SER A 124 5.27 3.29 -1.44
C SER A 124 4.67 2.45 -0.31
N SER A 125 4.15 1.25 -0.60
CA SER A 125 3.43 0.42 0.39
C SER A 125 4.23 0.17 1.66
N PHE A 126 5.52 -0.15 1.53
CA PHE A 126 6.40 -0.40 2.66
C PHE A 126 6.60 0.86 3.52
N ILE A 127 6.86 1.99 2.87
CA ILE A 127 7.07 3.27 3.56
C ILE A 127 5.79 3.73 4.25
N LEU A 128 4.65 3.64 3.58
CA LEU A 128 3.34 3.99 4.14
C LEU A 128 3.02 3.16 5.37
N ARG A 129 3.31 1.85 5.32
CA ARG A 129 3.17 0.97 6.49
C ARG A 129 4.05 1.42 7.65
N ASN A 130 5.31 1.77 7.40
CA ASN A 130 6.23 2.22 8.44
C ASN A 130 5.81 3.55 9.03
N LEU A 131 5.41 4.52 8.23
CA LEU A 131 4.90 5.80 8.71
C LEU A 131 3.62 5.64 9.55
N TYR A 132 2.73 4.73 9.13
CA TYR A 132 1.52 4.37 9.88
C TYR A 132 1.86 3.71 11.23
N LEU A 133 2.77 2.73 11.24
CA LEU A 133 3.21 2.05 12.47
C LEU A 133 3.89 3.02 13.44
N ARG A 134 4.62 4.01 12.93
CA ARG A 134 5.24 5.08 13.73
C ARG A 134 4.23 6.13 14.23
N GLY A 135 2.95 6.00 13.83
CA GLY A 135 1.92 6.94 14.21
C GLY A 135 2.03 8.32 13.56
N LEU A 136 2.85 8.48 12.51
CA LEU A 136 3.03 9.75 11.80
C LEU A 136 1.92 10.02 10.78
N VAL A 137 1.35 8.95 10.24
CA VAL A 137 0.20 9.01 9.32
C VAL A 137 -0.91 8.10 9.81
N GLU A 138 -2.12 8.44 9.46
CA GLU A 138 -3.30 7.61 9.62
C GLU A 138 -3.93 7.31 8.27
N ARG A 139 -4.74 6.25 8.21
CA ARG A 139 -5.44 5.85 6.99
C ARG A 139 -6.92 5.65 7.25
N ASN A 140 -7.72 6.22 6.38
CA ASN A 140 -9.17 6.12 6.43
C ASN A 140 -9.70 5.51 5.13
N ILE A 141 -10.84 4.83 5.20
CA ILE A 141 -11.57 4.36 4.02
C ILE A 141 -12.63 5.41 3.71
N GLU A 142 -12.61 5.94 2.51
CA GLU A 142 -13.66 6.85 2.06
C GLU A 142 -14.81 6.02 1.48
N GLU A 143 -15.97 6.08 2.14
CA GLU A 143 -17.19 5.41 1.69
C GLU A 143 -17.61 5.94 0.32
N GLY A 144 -17.95 5.03 -0.59
CA GLY A 144 -18.38 5.37 -1.95
C GLY A 144 -17.27 5.44 -3.00
N LYS A 145 -15.98 5.47 -2.62
CA LYS A 145 -14.84 5.48 -3.54
C LYS A 145 -14.09 4.14 -3.62
N GLY A 146 -14.80 3.04 -3.66
CA GLY A 146 -14.22 1.72 -3.98
C GLY A 146 -13.39 1.08 -2.85
N ASN A 147 -13.63 1.43 -1.58
CA ASN A 147 -12.87 0.93 -0.42
C ASN A 147 -11.35 1.18 -0.50
N LEU A 148 -10.93 2.29 -1.08
CA LEU A 148 -9.54 2.71 -1.12
C LEU A 148 -9.13 3.34 0.22
N TYR A 149 -7.88 3.09 0.63
CA TYR A 149 -7.29 3.80 1.75
C TYR A 149 -6.77 5.16 1.31
N TYR A 150 -7.14 6.19 2.08
CA TYR A 150 -6.59 7.54 2.00
C TYR A 150 -5.69 7.77 3.20
N TYR A 151 -4.54 8.35 2.96
CA TYR A 151 -3.51 8.65 3.96
C TYR A 151 -3.50 10.12 4.27
N GLN A 152 -3.43 10.45 5.55
CA GLN A 152 -3.29 11.82 6.05
C GLN A 152 -2.35 11.84 7.26
N THR A 153 -1.85 13.00 7.63
CA THR A 153 -1.05 13.16 8.84
C THR A 153 -1.89 12.88 10.08
N SER A 154 -1.26 12.28 11.08
CA SER A 154 -1.89 12.00 12.36
C SER A 154 -1.86 13.20 13.31
N PHE A 155 -2.61 13.14 14.41
CA PHE A 155 -2.48 14.09 15.52
C PHE A 155 -1.08 14.08 16.13
N ASP A 156 -0.43 12.91 16.23
CA ASP A 156 0.92 12.80 16.78
C ASP A 156 1.95 13.48 15.87
N PHE A 157 1.78 13.45 14.55
CA PHE A 157 2.60 14.22 13.63
C PHE A 157 2.47 15.73 13.90
N LEU A 158 1.26 16.26 13.97
CA LEU A 158 1.04 17.69 14.23
C LEU A 158 1.64 18.10 15.57
N LYS A 159 1.45 17.27 16.59
CA LYS A 159 2.02 17.49 17.93
C LYS A 159 3.55 17.51 17.89
N HIS A 160 4.18 16.57 17.18
CA HIS A 160 5.64 16.54 16.99
C HIS A 160 6.20 17.77 16.29
N MET A 161 5.44 18.27 15.30
CA MET A 161 5.79 19.48 14.56
C MET A 161 5.48 20.77 15.34
N GLY A 162 4.79 20.68 16.49
CA GLY A 162 4.35 21.83 17.26
C GLY A 162 3.24 22.65 16.55
N LEU A 163 2.45 21.98 15.67
CA LEU A 163 1.38 22.62 14.88
C LEU A 163 0.00 22.29 15.47
N THR A 164 -0.95 23.17 15.26
CA THR A 164 -2.36 22.94 15.64
C THR A 164 -3.21 22.46 14.47
N LYS A 165 -2.75 22.77 13.24
CA LYS A 165 -3.40 22.35 11.99
C LYS A 165 -2.36 22.26 10.86
N GLN A 166 -2.71 21.52 9.83
CA GLN A 166 -1.84 21.20 8.69
C GLN A 166 -1.45 22.44 7.87
N GLU A 167 -2.35 23.43 7.79
CA GLU A 167 -2.14 24.69 7.05
C GLU A 167 -1.05 25.57 7.64
N GLU A 168 -0.59 25.28 8.86
CA GLU A 168 0.54 25.99 9.50
C GLU A 168 1.91 25.46 9.05
N LEU A 169 1.96 24.41 8.23
CA LEU A 169 3.20 23.95 7.61
C LEU A 169 3.84 25.06 6.75
N PRO A 170 5.19 25.14 6.72
CA PRO A 170 5.88 26.15 5.97
C PRO A 170 5.45 26.18 4.49
N GLU A 171 5.12 27.37 3.99
CA GLU A 171 4.71 27.58 2.59
C GLU A 171 3.58 26.62 2.12
N TYR A 172 2.69 26.20 3.02
CA TYR A 172 1.67 25.17 2.77
C TYR A 172 0.89 25.44 1.48
N GLN A 173 0.35 26.64 1.30
CA GLN A 173 -0.47 26.97 0.12
C GLN A 173 0.34 26.89 -1.19
N LYS A 174 1.61 27.32 -1.16
CA LYS A 174 2.49 27.25 -2.34
C LYS A 174 2.75 25.82 -2.77
N TYR A 175 3.17 24.96 -1.84
CA TYR A 175 3.45 23.55 -2.15
C TYR A 175 2.19 22.76 -2.48
N LYS A 176 1.09 23.04 -1.81
CA LYS A 176 -0.21 22.43 -2.14
C LYS A 176 -0.61 22.75 -3.59
N ASN A 177 -0.55 24.00 -4.02
CA ASN A 177 -0.90 24.39 -5.39
C ASN A 177 0.02 23.73 -6.43
N VAL A 178 1.33 23.61 -6.15
CA VAL A 178 2.28 22.92 -7.04
C VAL A 178 1.91 21.45 -7.17
N LEU A 179 1.65 20.76 -6.08
CA LEU A 179 1.34 19.35 -6.07
C LEU A 179 -0.04 19.04 -6.68
N GLU A 180 -1.06 19.87 -6.44
CA GLU A 180 -2.37 19.76 -7.09
C GLU A 180 -2.26 19.93 -8.62
N SER A 181 -1.33 20.75 -9.12
CA SER A 181 -1.11 20.88 -10.55
C SER A 181 -0.58 19.60 -11.20
N PHE A 182 0.18 18.77 -10.47
CA PHE A 182 0.62 17.45 -10.92
C PHE A 182 -0.54 16.45 -10.98
N GLU A 183 -1.48 16.48 -10.03
CA GLU A 183 -2.67 15.61 -10.06
C GLU A 183 -3.57 15.88 -11.27
N ILE A 184 -3.77 17.15 -11.62
CA ILE A 184 -4.63 17.56 -12.74
C ILE A 184 -4.05 17.06 -14.08
N GLN A 185 -2.72 17.14 -14.26
CA GLN A 185 -2.05 16.66 -15.47
C GLN A 185 -2.20 15.13 -15.63
N THR A 186 -2.16 14.39 -14.52
CA THR A 186 -2.29 12.93 -14.52
C THR A 186 -3.67 12.45 -14.95
N GLN A 187 -4.73 13.15 -14.55
CA GLN A 187 -6.09 12.79 -14.91
C GLN A 187 -6.38 13.04 -16.40
N GLN A 188 -5.67 13.97 -17.02
CA GLN A 188 -5.81 14.30 -18.46
C GLN A 188 -5.04 13.32 -19.37
N GLU A 189 -3.95 12.70 -18.90
CA GLU A 189 -3.17 11.73 -19.66
C GLU A 189 -3.73 10.30 -19.58
N SER A 190 -4.73 10.07 -18.72
CA SER A 190 -5.35 8.74 -18.49
C SER A 190 -6.68 8.56 -19.25
N ILE A 191 -7.05 9.49 -20.14
CA ILE A 191 -8.20 9.46 -21.05
C ILE A 191 -7.72 9.21 -22.47
#